data_c7dbc11273d8673775eb08ab7b76675b
#
_entry.id   c7dbc11273d8673775eb08ab7b76675b
#
_cell.length_a   1.000
_cell.length_b   1.000
_cell.length_c   1.000
_cell.angle_alpha   90.00
_cell.angle_beta   90.00
_cell.angle_gamma   90.00
#
_symmetry.space_group_name_H-M   'P 1'
#
loop_
_entity.id
_entity.type
_entity.pdbx_description
1 polymer ?
#
loop_
_entity_poly.entity_id
_entity_poly.type
_entity_poly.pdbx_seq_one_letter_code
_entity_poly.pdbx_strand_id
1 'polypeptide(L)'
;MAVDGSERTDCDLPLTPDRPADGATTRASVPTVRHRISNRLLIITMLAVMLAEVLIFVPSIANFREEWLSDRIATVAVAGLASRGRDSEDAAPLSPDEEAGLLRALDALLVAIIEGDASRLLARDPRLDAVDLQIDLGNRGPWSAVTGAFDTLFFGGDRIMRISGPVGDRSMLAEMVMSEAPLRRDM
;
A
#
# COMPACT_ATOMS: atom_id res chain seq x y z
N MET A 1 73.38 -61.95 63.52
CA MET A 1 74.51 -61.01 63.67
C MET A 1 73.89 -59.65 63.39
N ALA A 2 73.44 -59.02 64.49
CA ALA A 2 74.03 -57.81 65.09
C ALA A 2 73.73 -56.61 64.19
N VAL A 3 73.26 -55.56 64.57
CA VAL A 3 73.09 -54.72 65.77
C VAL A 3 72.41 -53.46 65.19
N ASP A 4 71.34 -52.92 65.73
CA ASP A 4 71.23 -51.94 66.80
C ASP A 4 71.34 -50.48 66.29
N GLY A 5 70.50 -49.66 66.90
CA GLY A 5 70.72 -48.26 67.11
C GLY A 5 69.63 -47.37 66.56
N SER A 6 68.59 -47.11 67.35
CA SER A 6 68.45 -45.89 68.19
C SER A 6 68.63 -44.61 67.40
N GLU A 7 67.83 -43.70 67.45
CA GLU A 7 67.35 -42.78 68.44
C GLU A 7 66.49 -41.68 67.86
N ARG A 8 65.39 -41.43 68.52
CA ARG A 8 64.63 -40.20 68.61
C ARG A 8 65.30 -38.93 68.14
N THR A 9 64.55 -38.12 67.44
CA THR A 9 64.35 -36.72 67.91
C THR A 9 63.04 -36.17 67.40
N ASP A 10 62.21 -35.93 68.38
CA ASP A 10 61.04 -35.03 68.30
C ASP A 10 61.50 -33.68 67.85
N CYS A 11 60.87 -33.14 66.85
CA CYS A 11 60.89 -31.70 66.56
C CYS A 11 59.52 -31.27 66.11
N ASP A 12 58.84 -30.80 67.10
CA ASP A 12 57.72 -29.91 66.93
C ASP A 12 57.98 -28.85 65.85
N LEU A 13 57.18 -28.80 64.86
CA LEU A 13 57.10 -27.68 63.94
C LEU A 13 55.71 -27.16 63.92
N PRO A 14 55.54 -25.85 64.06
CA PRO A 14 54.26 -25.19 64.31
C PRO A 14 53.36 -25.28 63.09
N LEU A 15 52.13 -25.42 63.43
CA LEU A 15 50.98 -25.25 62.56
C LEU A 15 51.06 -23.93 61.77
N THR A 16 51.25 -24.06 60.47
CA THR A 16 51.04 -22.93 59.58
C THR A 16 49.56 -22.60 59.55
N PRO A 17 49.20 -21.34 59.72
CA PRO A 17 47.83 -20.95 59.68
C PRO A 17 47.24 -21.09 58.31
N ASP A 18 46.08 -21.61 58.34
CA ASP A 18 45.10 -21.70 57.30
C ASP A 18 45.15 -20.49 56.36
N ARG A 19 45.45 -20.72 55.11
CA ARG A 19 45.34 -19.69 54.06
C ARG A 19 43.90 -19.68 53.58
N PRO A 20 43.12 -18.62 53.87
CA PRO A 20 41.79 -18.55 53.33
C PRO A 20 41.86 -18.50 51.82
N ALA A 21 41.25 -19.48 51.18
CA ALA A 21 41.01 -19.49 49.73
C ALA A 21 39.89 -18.46 49.40
N ASP A 22 40.23 -17.18 49.53
CA ASP A 22 39.40 -16.12 48.95
C ASP A 22 39.67 -15.98 47.47
N GLY A 23 39.26 -17.01 46.75
CA GLY A 23 39.00 -16.95 45.34
C GLY A 23 37.55 -16.58 45.09
N ALA A 24 37.07 -15.57 45.75
CA ALA A 24 35.80 -14.91 45.36
C ALA A 24 36.04 -14.21 44.02
N THR A 25 35.91 -14.99 42.92
CA THR A 25 35.67 -14.37 41.63
C THR A 25 34.35 -13.61 41.75
N THR A 26 34.48 -12.36 42.02
CA THR A 26 33.40 -11.37 41.84
C THR A 26 32.99 -11.45 40.40
N ARG A 27 32.05 -12.31 40.07
CA ARG A 27 31.30 -12.22 38.83
C ARG A 27 30.64 -10.84 38.89
N ALA A 28 31.27 -9.89 38.24
CA ALA A 28 30.66 -8.63 37.94
C ALA A 28 29.34 -8.94 37.23
N SER A 29 28.24 -8.79 37.96
CA SER A 29 26.92 -8.84 37.39
C SER A 29 26.81 -7.69 36.40
N VAL A 30 26.99 -8.00 35.13
CA VAL A 30 26.77 -7.04 34.04
C VAL A 30 25.33 -6.56 34.19
N PRO A 31 25.10 -5.26 34.38
CA PRO A 31 23.79 -4.77 34.72
C PRO A 31 22.83 -5.04 33.54
N THR A 32 21.81 -5.83 33.79
CA THR A 32 20.69 -6.13 32.88
C THR A 32 19.94 -4.89 32.36
N VAL A 33 20.24 -3.74 32.92
CA VAL A 33 19.71 -2.43 32.51
C VAL A 33 20.11 -2.06 31.07
N ARG A 34 21.28 -2.49 30.61
CA ARG A 34 21.78 -2.18 29.28
C ARG A 34 20.94 -2.84 28.16
N HIS A 35 20.39 -4.02 28.39
CA HIS A 35 19.53 -4.69 27.44
C HIS A 35 18.16 -4.03 27.32
N ARG A 36 17.62 -3.46 28.40
CA ARG A 36 16.33 -2.77 28.35
C ARG A 36 16.39 -1.47 27.58
N ILE A 37 17.47 -0.71 27.72
CA ILE A 37 17.67 0.56 26.99
C ILE A 37 17.92 0.29 25.52
N SER A 38 18.79 -0.69 25.20
CA SER A 38 19.07 -1.11 23.83
C SER A 38 17.83 -1.60 23.10
N ASN A 39 16.99 -2.40 23.77
CA ASN A 39 15.76 -2.91 23.17
C ASN A 39 14.71 -1.81 22.95
N ARG A 40 14.60 -0.85 23.87
CA ARG A 40 13.74 0.32 23.67
C ARG A 40 14.20 1.18 22.50
N LEU A 41 15.49 1.43 22.38
CA LEU A 41 16.06 2.19 21.29
C LEU A 41 15.80 1.49 19.95
N LEU A 42 16.01 0.18 19.91
CA LEU A 42 15.76 -0.64 18.71
C LEU A 42 14.28 -0.61 18.30
N ILE A 43 13.36 -0.71 19.25
CA ILE A 43 11.92 -0.62 18.97
C ILE A 43 11.56 0.79 18.46
N ILE A 44 12.09 1.83 19.08
CA ILE A 44 11.82 3.22 18.65
C ILE A 44 12.35 3.47 17.25
N THR A 45 13.57 3.03 16.94
CA THR A 45 14.14 3.18 15.59
C THR A 45 13.38 2.37 14.56
N MET A 46 13.00 1.14 14.88
CA MET A 46 12.16 0.30 14.00
C MET A 46 10.79 0.97 13.75
N LEU A 47 10.16 1.48 14.79
CA LEU A 47 8.88 2.17 14.67
C LEU A 47 9.02 3.46 13.83
N ALA A 48 10.11 4.22 14.03
CA ALA A 48 10.38 5.43 13.26
C ALA A 48 10.58 5.13 11.77
N VAL A 49 11.32 4.07 11.44
CA VAL A 49 11.50 3.62 10.05
C VAL A 49 10.18 3.17 9.45
N MET A 50 9.43 2.32 10.15
CA MET A 50 8.10 1.88 9.70
C MET A 50 7.16 3.07 9.45
N LEU A 51 7.18 4.06 10.35
CA LEU A 51 6.36 5.27 10.18
C LEU A 51 6.79 6.09 8.96
N ALA A 52 8.10 6.23 8.74
CA ALA A 52 8.64 6.93 7.58
C ALA A 52 8.24 6.23 6.27
N GLU A 53 8.33 4.90 6.22
CA GLU A 53 7.89 4.12 5.06
C GLU A 53 6.40 4.31 4.78
N VAL A 54 5.55 4.24 5.79
CA VAL A 54 4.11 4.47 5.66
C VAL A 54 3.81 5.89 5.16
N LEU A 55 4.50 6.91 5.70
CA LEU A 55 4.33 8.31 5.29
C LEU A 55 4.71 8.58 3.83
N ILE A 56 5.63 7.81 3.27
CA ILE A 56 6.05 7.93 1.87
C ILE A 56 5.16 7.06 0.98
N PHE A 57 4.91 5.83 1.39
CA PHE A 57 4.22 4.83 0.57
C PHE A 57 2.73 5.15 0.38
N VAL A 58 2.04 5.57 1.46
CA VAL A 58 0.61 5.85 1.43
C VAL A 58 0.23 6.98 0.46
N PRO A 59 0.88 8.17 0.50
CA PRO A 59 0.61 9.20 -0.49
C PRO A 59 0.98 8.78 -1.92
N SER A 60 2.05 8.01 -2.08
CA SER A 60 2.49 7.53 -3.39
C SER A 60 1.43 6.65 -4.06
N ILE A 61 0.86 5.69 -3.34
CA ILE A 61 -0.21 4.83 -3.86
C ILE A 61 -1.48 5.64 -4.15
N ALA A 62 -1.84 6.58 -3.27
CA ALA A 62 -3.00 7.42 -3.46
C ALA A 62 -2.88 8.29 -4.73
N ASN A 63 -1.72 8.91 -4.93
CA ASN A 63 -1.43 9.70 -6.14
C ASN A 63 -1.43 8.84 -7.40
N PHE A 64 -0.81 7.66 -7.35
CA PHE A 64 -0.82 6.73 -8.48
C PHE A 64 -2.25 6.37 -8.90
N ARG A 65 -3.10 6.03 -7.92
CA ARG A 65 -4.50 5.72 -8.19
C ARG A 65 -5.25 6.90 -8.82
N GLU A 66 -5.05 8.11 -8.32
CA GLU A 66 -5.69 9.31 -8.88
C GLU A 66 -5.22 9.61 -10.29
N GLU A 67 -3.92 9.55 -10.54
CA GLU A 67 -3.33 9.76 -11.86
C GLU A 67 -3.85 8.72 -12.86
N TRP A 68 -3.85 7.45 -12.49
CA TRP A 68 -4.37 6.37 -13.32
C TRP A 68 -5.85 6.58 -13.69
N LEU A 69 -6.70 6.97 -12.72
CA LEU A 69 -8.12 7.24 -12.96
C LEU A 69 -8.30 8.48 -13.84
N SER A 70 -7.52 9.53 -13.61
CA SER A 70 -7.51 10.76 -14.43
C SER A 70 -7.15 10.47 -15.89
N ASP A 71 -6.14 9.66 -16.13
CA ASP A 71 -5.72 9.28 -17.48
C ASP A 71 -6.82 8.51 -18.23
N ARG A 72 -7.52 7.63 -17.50
CA ARG A 72 -8.67 6.91 -18.08
C ARG A 72 -9.80 7.87 -18.48
N ILE A 73 -10.15 8.80 -17.60
CA ILE A 73 -11.17 9.83 -17.91
C ILE A 73 -10.72 10.73 -19.06
N ALA A 74 -9.46 11.15 -19.10
CA ALA A 74 -8.93 11.94 -20.20
C ALA A 74 -9.03 11.21 -21.55
N THR A 75 -8.76 9.91 -21.56
CA THR A 75 -8.91 9.07 -22.76
C THR A 75 -10.36 9.00 -23.23
N VAL A 76 -11.31 8.84 -22.29
CA VAL A 76 -12.75 8.88 -22.60
C VAL A 76 -13.16 10.25 -23.14
N ALA A 77 -12.61 11.32 -22.56
CA ALA A 77 -12.87 12.68 -23.01
C ALA A 77 -12.45 12.90 -24.48
N VAL A 78 -11.26 12.42 -24.84
CA VAL A 78 -10.78 12.50 -26.24
C VAL A 78 -11.68 11.71 -27.18
N ALA A 79 -12.11 10.51 -26.79
CA ALA A 79 -13.03 9.70 -27.57
C ALA A 79 -14.39 10.41 -27.75
N GLY A 80 -14.88 11.07 -26.69
CA GLY A 80 -16.11 11.86 -26.74
C GLY A 80 -16.00 13.10 -27.64
N LEU A 81 -14.89 13.82 -27.58
CA LEU A 81 -14.65 14.96 -28.47
C LEU A 81 -14.55 14.52 -29.94
N ALA A 82 -13.90 13.39 -30.22
CA ALA A 82 -13.83 12.83 -31.56
C ALA A 82 -15.21 12.41 -32.08
N SER A 83 -16.11 11.98 -31.22
CA SER A 83 -17.49 11.65 -31.61
C SER A 83 -18.34 12.87 -31.89
N ARG A 84 -18.05 14.05 -31.29
CA ARG A 84 -18.74 15.32 -31.57
C ARG A 84 -18.62 15.78 -33.01
N GLY A 85 -17.46 15.54 -33.64
CA GLY A 85 -17.26 15.88 -35.06
C GLY A 85 -18.20 15.11 -36.01
N ARG A 86 -18.91 14.10 -35.49
CA ARG A 86 -19.91 13.31 -36.20
C ARG A 86 -21.36 13.77 -35.93
N ASP A 87 -21.53 14.81 -35.08
CA ASP A 87 -22.86 15.35 -34.71
C ASP A 87 -23.48 16.29 -35.76
N SER A 88 -23.16 16.11 -37.06
CA SER A 88 -24.02 16.60 -38.12
C SER A 88 -25.37 15.89 -38.03
N GLU A 89 -26.45 16.61 -38.28
CA GLU A 89 -27.85 16.11 -38.20
C GLU A 89 -28.09 14.77 -38.95
N ASP A 90 -27.14 14.39 -39.81
CA ASP A 90 -27.16 13.17 -40.61
C ASP A 90 -26.21 12.06 -40.09
N ALA A 91 -25.55 12.22 -38.95
CA ALA A 91 -24.65 11.21 -38.44
C ALA A 91 -25.42 10.03 -37.81
N ALA A 92 -25.35 8.88 -38.46
CA ALA A 92 -25.89 7.66 -37.93
C ALA A 92 -25.26 7.32 -36.54
N PRO A 93 -26.05 6.78 -35.60
CA PRO A 93 -25.49 6.28 -34.34
C PRO A 93 -24.39 5.26 -34.63
N LEU A 94 -23.46 5.11 -33.69
CA LEU A 94 -22.41 4.10 -33.80
C LEU A 94 -23.05 2.73 -34.03
N SER A 95 -22.47 1.98 -34.95
CA SER A 95 -22.91 0.59 -35.13
C SER A 95 -22.55 -0.26 -33.90
N PRO A 96 -23.25 -1.36 -33.64
CA PRO A 96 -22.96 -2.23 -32.51
C PRO A 96 -21.51 -2.74 -32.49
N ASP A 97 -20.90 -2.93 -33.66
CA ASP A 97 -19.50 -3.36 -33.78
C ASP A 97 -18.53 -2.23 -33.42
N GLU A 98 -18.84 -1.00 -33.76
CA GLU A 98 -18.06 0.18 -33.38
C GLU A 98 -18.17 0.45 -31.89
N GLU A 99 -19.36 0.34 -31.30
CA GLU A 99 -19.56 0.42 -29.84
C GLU A 99 -18.74 -0.63 -29.11
N ALA A 100 -18.82 -1.88 -29.53
CA ALA A 100 -18.05 -2.97 -28.95
C ALA A 100 -16.53 -2.78 -29.15
N GLY A 101 -16.12 -2.18 -30.26
CA GLY A 101 -14.75 -1.79 -30.54
C GLY A 101 -14.25 -0.72 -29.57
N LEU A 102 -15.06 0.31 -29.34
CA LEU A 102 -14.76 1.41 -28.41
C LEU A 102 -14.64 0.90 -26.98
N LEU A 103 -15.59 0.11 -26.51
CA LEU A 103 -15.56 -0.48 -25.18
C LEU A 103 -14.33 -1.35 -24.94
N ARG A 104 -13.95 -2.17 -25.94
CA ARG A 104 -12.73 -2.98 -25.87
C ARG A 104 -11.46 -2.14 -25.86
N ALA A 105 -11.40 -1.08 -26.66
CA ALA A 105 -10.24 -0.19 -26.73
C ALA A 105 -10.02 0.57 -25.41
N LEU A 106 -11.10 0.92 -24.71
CA LEU A 106 -11.07 1.64 -23.44
C LEU A 106 -11.06 0.71 -22.23
N ASP A 107 -11.20 -0.60 -22.41
CA ASP A 107 -11.41 -1.58 -21.32
C ASP A 107 -12.59 -1.19 -20.42
N ALA A 108 -13.67 -0.72 -21.03
CA ALA A 108 -14.83 -0.15 -20.38
C ALA A 108 -16.09 -0.97 -20.64
N LEU A 109 -17.04 -0.88 -19.72
CA LEU A 109 -18.39 -1.47 -19.83
C LEU A 109 -19.44 -0.43 -20.20
N LEU A 110 -19.18 0.84 -19.90
CA LEU A 110 -20.03 1.96 -20.28
C LEU A 110 -19.17 3.21 -20.43
N VAL A 111 -19.50 4.02 -21.43
CA VAL A 111 -18.89 5.33 -21.67
C VAL A 111 -20.00 6.32 -21.96
N ALA A 112 -20.03 7.40 -21.19
CA ALA A 112 -20.97 8.49 -21.38
C ALA A 112 -20.28 9.86 -21.18
N ILE A 113 -20.85 10.88 -21.80
CA ILE A 113 -20.47 12.28 -21.59
C ILE A 113 -21.69 13.04 -21.15
N ILE A 114 -21.52 13.85 -20.13
CA ILE A 114 -22.56 14.69 -19.56
C ILE A 114 -22.14 16.15 -19.83
N GLU A 115 -23.02 16.91 -20.47
CA GLU A 115 -22.81 18.30 -20.79
C GLU A 115 -24.01 19.09 -20.33
N GLY A 116 -23.84 19.85 -19.25
CA GLY A 116 -24.97 20.50 -18.58
C GLY A 116 -26.03 19.48 -18.13
N ASP A 117 -27.26 19.61 -18.61
CA ASP A 117 -28.36 18.69 -18.32
C ASP A 117 -28.49 17.53 -19.33
N ALA A 118 -27.68 17.54 -20.39
CA ALA A 118 -27.71 16.50 -21.41
C ALA A 118 -26.69 15.40 -21.11
N SER A 119 -27.18 14.17 -21.03
CA SER A 119 -26.33 12.97 -20.92
C SER A 119 -26.32 12.25 -22.25
N ARG A 120 -25.14 12.05 -22.81
CA ARG A 120 -24.93 11.34 -24.06
C ARG A 120 -24.22 10.02 -23.78
N LEU A 121 -24.92 8.94 -24.00
CA LEU A 121 -24.35 7.61 -23.95
C LEU A 121 -23.61 7.35 -25.28
N LEU A 122 -22.32 7.01 -25.18
CA LEU A 122 -21.48 6.70 -26.35
C LEU A 122 -21.49 5.20 -26.65
N ALA A 123 -21.34 4.37 -25.62
CA ALA A 123 -21.38 2.91 -25.74
C ALA A 123 -21.74 2.28 -24.39
N ARG A 124 -22.43 1.13 -24.43
CA ARG A 124 -22.78 0.35 -23.26
C ARG A 124 -22.71 -1.15 -23.53
N ASP A 125 -22.06 -1.90 -22.66
CA ASP A 125 -22.14 -3.35 -22.66
C ASP A 125 -23.53 -3.79 -22.12
N PRO A 126 -24.28 -4.61 -22.86
CA PRO A 126 -25.59 -5.10 -22.42
C PRO A 126 -25.50 -5.99 -21.15
N ARG A 127 -24.31 -6.47 -20.78
CA ARG A 127 -24.08 -7.29 -19.59
C ARG A 127 -23.88 -6.47 -18.32
N LEU A 128 -23.86 -5.15 -18.41
CA LEU A 128 -23.72 -4.28 -17.25
C LEU A 128 -25.03 -4.26 -16.45
N ASP A 129 -25.04 -4.97 -15.30
CA ASP A 129 -26.21 -5.07 -14.42
C ASP A 129 -26.14 -4.09 -13.23
N ALA A 130 -24.99 -3.98 -12.58
CA ALA A 130 -24.83 -3.19 -11.37
C ALA A 130 -23.44 -2.51 -11.30
N VAL A 131 -23.37 -1.46 -10.51
CA VAL A 131 -22.15 -0.73 -10.17
C VAL A 131 -21.92 -0.85 -8.67
N ASP A 132 -20.77 -1.35 -8.26
CA ASP A 132 -20.44 -1.59 -6.85
C ASP A 132 -19.82 -0.36 -6.17
N LEU A 133 -19.05 0.41 -6.94
CA LEU A 133 -18.28 1.54 -6.44
C LEU A 133 -18.45 2.76 -7.33
N GLN A 134 -18.75 3.91 -6.72
CA GLN A 134 -18.82 5.18 -7.43
C GLN A 134 -17.67 6.10 -7.01
N ILE A 135 -16.96 6.64 -7.98
CA ILE A 135 -15.77 7.46 -7.81
C ILE A 135 -15.96 8.77 -8.54
N ASP A 136 -16.04 9.88 -7.80
CA ASP A 136 -16.10 11.23 -8.35
C ASP A 136 -14.73 11.91 -8.22
N LEU A 137 -14.06 12.15 -9.35
CA LEU A 137 -12.76 12.82 -9.38
C LEU A 137 -12.85 14.32 -9.16
N GLY A 138 -14.04 14.93 -9.35
CA GLY A 138 -14.26 16.36 -9.18
C GLY A 138 -14.37 16.82 -7.73
N ASN A 139 -14.73 15.92 -6.82
CA ASN A 139 -15.04 16.24 -5.42
C ASN A 139 -14.25 15.36 -4.44
N ARG A 140 -12.94 15.26 -4.62
CA ARG A 140 -12.09 14.44 -3.75
C ARG A 140 -11.26 15.25 -2.78
N GLY A 141 -11.29 14.82 -1.53
CA GLY A 141 -10.35 15.24 -0.51
C GLY A 141 -9.16 14.28 -0.41
N PRO A 142 -8.02 14.72 0.15
CA PRO A 142 -6.81 13.88 0.28
C PRO A 142 -7.06 12.61 1.11
N TRP A 143 -7.93 12.67 2.08
CA TRP A 143 -8.28 11.50 2.90
C TRP A 143 -9.10 10.46 2.15
N SER A 144 -10.01 10.90 1.27
CA SER A 144 -10.80 9.98 0.44
C SER A 144 -9.93 9.28 -0.61
N ALA A 145 -8.90 9.95 -1.11
CA ALA A 145 -7.92 9.36 -2.00
C ALA A 145 -7.14 8.22 -1.31
N VAL A 146 -6.65 8.49 -0.09
CA VAL A 146 -5.92 7.51 0.73
C VAL A 146 -6.81 6.32 1.11
N THR A 147 -8.00 6.57 1.66
CA THR A 147 -8.91 5.48 2.04
C THR A 147 -9.35 4.66 0.84
N GLY A 148 -9.63 5.32 -0.29
CA GLY A 148 -9.96 4.63 -1.53
C GLY A 148 -8.81 3.78 -2.10
N ALA A 149 -7.55 4.24 -1.97
CA ALA A 149 -6.39 3.46 -2.38
C ALA A 149 -6.22 2.19 -1.53
N PHE A 150 -6.39 2.30 -0.22
CA PHE A 150 -6.38 1.13 0.68
C PHE A 150 -7.54 0.18 0.39
N ASP A 151 -8.73 0.71 0.15
CA ASP A 151 -9.90 -0.11 -0.19
C ASP A 151 -9.65 -0.91 -1.47
N THR A 152 -9.12 -0.27 -2.53
CA THR A 152 -8.75 -0.97 -3.77
C THR A 152 -7.66 -2.02 -3.54
N LEU A 153 -6.64 -1.72 -2.75
CA LEU A 153 -5.51 -2.62 -2.52
C LEU A 153 -5.92 -3.88 -1.73
N PHE A 154 -6.72 -3.71 -0.67
CA PHE A 154 -7.08 -4.80 0.24
C PHE A 154 -8.38 -5.52 -0.15
N PHE A 155 -9.35 -4.80 -0.67
CA PHE A 155 -10.68 -5.30 -0.97
C PHE A 155 -11.04 -5.20 -2.46
N GLY A 156 -10.20 -4.57 -3.28
CA GLY A 156 -10.35 -4.49 -4.73
C GLY A 156 -10.30 -5.87 -5.38
N GLY A 157 -11.00 -6.02 -6.49
CA GLY A 157 -11.07 -7.29 -7.21
C GLY A 157 -12.00 -7.21 -8.41
N ASP A 158 -13.00 -8.06 -8.45
CA ASP A 158 -13.95 -8.15 -9.56
C ASP A 158 -15.10 -7.13 -9.47
N ARG A 159 -14.92 -6.07 -8.64
CA ARG A 159 -15.94 -5.02 -8.50
C ARG A 159 -16.02 -4.18 -9.77
N ILE A 160 -17.23 -3.73 -10.07
CA ILE A 160 -17.51 -2.79 -11.15
C ILE A 160 -17.53 -1.38 -10.56
N MET A 161 -16.65 -0.52 -11.08
CA MET A 161 -16.55 0.86 -10.62
C MET A 161 -17.03 1.83 -11.69
N ARG A 162 -17.76 2.85 -11.25
CA ARG A 162 -18.17 4.01 -12.04
C ARG A 162 -17.26 5.18 -11.67
N ILE A 163 -16.62 5.74 -12.67
CA ILE A 163 -15.70 6.86 -12.52
C ILE A 163 -16.33 8.04 -13.25
N SER A 164 -16.46 9.17 -12.56
CA SER A 164 -16.86 10.44 -13.16
C SER A 164 -15.79 11.50 -12.91
N GLY A 165 -15.51 12.29 -13.91
CA GLY A 165 -14.52 13.35 -13.78
C GLY A 165 -14.75 14.50 -14.75
N PRO A 166 -14.36 15.73 -14.38
CA PRO A 166 -14.50 16.90 -15.23
C PRO A 166 -13.52 16.83 -16.42
N VAL A 167 -13.99 17.30 -17.55
CA VAL A 167 -13.22 17.37 -18.81
C VAL A 167 -13.04 18.83 -19.21
N GLY A 168 -11.81 19.22 -19.50
CA GLY A 168 -11.48 20.55 -19.96
C GLY A 168 -11.81 21.64 -18.94
N ASP A 169 -12.71 22.54 -19.31
CA ASP A 169 -13.13 23.70 -18.51
C ASP A 169 -14.18 23.39 -17.42
N ARG A 170 -14.40 22.13 -17.11
CA ARG A 170 -15.42 21.62 -16.17
C ARG A 170 -16.88 21.76 -16.61
N SER A 171 -17.12 22.23 -17.82
CA SER A 171 -18.49 22.28 -18.37
C SER A 171 -19.01 20.91 -18.79
N MET A 172 -18.08 19.95 -18.92
CA MET A 172 -18.34 18.56 -19.30
C MET A 172 -17.85 17.60 -18.24
N LEU A 173 -18.62 16.56 -18.03
CA LEU A 173 -18.24 15.39 -17.23
C LEU A 173 -18.13 14.17 -18.13
N ALA A 174 -17.00 13.51 -18.09
CA ALA A 174 -16.89 12.18 -18.64
C ALA A 174 -17.23 11.15 -17.56
N GLU A 175 -17.95 10.13 -17.96
CA GLU A 175 -18.34 9.03 -17.12
C GLU A 175 -17.96 7.72 -17.78
N MET A 176 -17.36 6.84 -16.99
CA MET A 176 -16.90 5.53 -17.42
C MET A 176 -17.23 4.48 -16.37
N VAL A 177 -17.69 3.34 -16.81
CA VAL A 177 -17.85 2.17 -15.95
C VAL A 177 -16.88 1.09 -16.42
N MET A 178 -16.12 0.53 -15.51
CA MET A 178 -15.14 -0.49 -15.80
C MET A 178 -14.92 -1.44 -14.61
N SER A 179 -14.22 -2.55 -14.86
CA SER A 179 -13.76 -3.41 -13.76
C SER A 179 -12.62 -2.75 -12.98
N GLU A 180 -12.56 -2.98 -11.68
CA GLU A 180 -11.45 -2.53 -10.82
C GLU A 180 -10.19 -3.40 -10.99
N ALA A 181 -10.31 -4.59 -11.59
CA ALA A 181 -9.21 -5.54 -11.74
C ALA A 181 -7.95 -4.98 -12.43
N PRO A 182 -8.03 -4.17 -13.50
CA PRO A 182 -6.85 -3.54 -14.09
C PRO A 182 -6.12 -2.61 -13.14
N LEU A 183 -6.85 -1.73 -12.45
CA LEU A 183 -6.27 -0.81 -11.48
C LEU A 183 -5.51 -1.55 -10.38
N ARG A 184 -6.11 -2.59 -9.81
CA ARG A 184 -5.46 -3.41 -8.78
C ARG A 184 -4.21 -4.14 -9.28
N ARG A 185 -4.20 -4.55 -10.55
CA ARG A 185 -3.04 -5.22 -11.15
C ARG A 185 -1.86 -4.28 -11.32
N ASP A 186 -2.14 -3.01 -11.61
CA ASP A 186 -1.14 -1.99 -11.88
C ASP A 186 -0.62 -1.31 -10.59
N MET A 187 -1.35 -1.43 -9.45
CA MET A 187 -0.95 -0.97 -8.11
C MET A 187 0.05 -1.93 -7.44
#